data_679d11926344ed0c3d21651e2ad6d4fc
#
_entry.id   679d11926344ed0c3d21651e2ad6d4fc
#
_cell.length_a   1.000
_cell.length_b   1.000
_cell.length_c   1.000
_cell.angle_alpha   90.00
_cell.angle_beta   90.00
_cell.angle_gamma   90.00
#
_symmetry.space_group_name_H-M   'P 1'
#
loop_
_entity.id
_entity.type
_entity.pdbx_description
1 polymer ?
#
loop_
_entity_poly.entity_id
_entity_poly.type
_entity_poly.pdbx_seq_one_letter_code
_entity_poly.pdbx_strand_id
1 'polypeptide(L)'
;MTILYSFRRCPYAMRARMALNSQGVRVELREVLLRDKPPSMLGLSPKGTVPVLQTDEGQVIDESLDIMRWALASDDSWFSQATQAEQMQLAQMFDATFKPHLDAYKYHRPESAHPQHYYREQAAVCLQDFELGLARSTYLLGDAPQFLDLAVMPFVRQFASVDRQWFDGQPRQQVRQWLDRWLVDPLFTGVMGKFSQWQEGSQGEVWPPRLDTQTTVKQNAREG
;
A
#
# COMPACT_ATOMS: atom_id res chain seq x y z
N MET A 1 0.19 -23.30 -0.32
CA MET A 1 0.26 -21.98 -1.00
C MET A 1 -0.06 -20.91 0.02
N THR A 2 0.75 -19.86 0.07
CA THR A 2 0.57 -18.69 0.94
C THR A 2 -0.81 -18.05 0.74
N ILE A 3 -1.50 -17.70 1.83
CA ILE A 3 -2.85 -17.11 1.82
C ILE A 3 -2.75 -15.64 2.25
N LEU A 4 -3.45 -14.75 1.54
CA LEU A 4 -3.55 -13.34 1.90
C LEU A 4 -5.01 -12.91 2.06
N TYR A 5 -5.44 -12.63 3.27
CA TYR A 5 -6.69 -11.93 3.53
C TYR A 5 -6.48 -10.44 3.32
N SER A 6 -7.29 -9.84 2.48
CA SER A 6 -7.07 -8.48 1.99
C SER A 6 -8.39 -7.76 1.78
N PHE A 7 -8.32 -6.43 1.80
CA PHE A 7 -9.42 -5.57 1.34
C PHE A 7 -8.87 -4.56 0.35
N ARG A 8 -9.42 -4.55 -0.86
CA ARG A 8 -8.91 -3.78 -1.99
C ARG A 8 -8.61 -2.32 -1.66
N ARG A 9 -9.51 -1.65 -0.91
CA ARG A 9 -9.40 -0.22 -0.61
C ARG A 9 -8.64 0.12 0.67
N CYS A 10 -8.21 -0.87 1.44
CA CYS A 10 -7.43 -0.65 2.66
C CYS A 10 -5.99 -0.27 2.31
N PRO A 11 -5.47 0.89 2.76
CA PRO A 11 -4.09 1.30 2.44
C PRO A 11 -3.04 0.34 3.02
N TYR A 12 -3.28 -0.23 4.19
CA TYR A 12 -2.42 -1.26 4.77
C TYR A 12 -2.34 -2.51 3.89
N ALA A 13 -3.50 -2.97 3.38
CA ALA A 13 -3.54 -4.09 2.47
C ALA A 13 -2.96 -3.76 1.08
N MET A 14 -3.07 -2.49 0.63
CA MET A 14 -2.44 -2.05 -0.62
C MET A 14 -0.93 -2.15 -0.55
N ARG A 15 -0.28 -1.60 0.50
CA ARG A 15 1.19 -1.63 0.61
C ARG A 15 1.74 -3.06 0.69
N ALA A 16 1.04 -3.94 1.42
CA ALA A 16 1.41 -5.36 1.47
C ALA A 16 1.31 -6.03 0.08
N ARG A 17 0.20 -5.78 -0.66
CA ARG A 17 0.06 -6.29 -2.03
C ARG A 17 1.12 -5.71 -2.98
N MET A 18 1.47 -4.42 -2.87
CA MET A 18 2.52 -3.83 -3.71
C MET A 18 3.87 -4.52 -3.48
N ALA A 19 4.24 -4.79 -2.23
CA ALA A 19 5.47 -5.52 -1.91
C ALA A 19 5.44 -6.98 -2.42
N LEU A 20 4.33 -7.70 -2.24
CA LEU A 20 4.18 -9.05 -2.79
C LEU A 20 4.25 -9.07 -4.33
N ASN A 21 3.58 -8.09 -4.97
CA ASN A 21 3.56 -7.97 -6.43
C ASN A 21 4.95 -7.64 -7.00
N SER A 22 5.73 -6.77 -6.34
CA SER A 22 7.07 -6.40 -6.80
C SER A 22 8.03 -7.59 -6.87
N GLN A 23 7.81 -8.59 -6.02
CA GLN A 23 8.62 -9.81 -5.96
C GLN A 23 7.96 -11.00 -6.69
N GLY A 24 6.83 -10.80 -7.35
CA GLY A 24 6.09 -11.87 -8.00
C GLY A 24 5.63 -12.98 -7.03
N VAL A 25 5.52 -12.68 -5.74
CA VAL A 25 5.07 -13.63 -4.72
C VAL A 25 3.60 -13.95 -4.94
N ARG A 26 3.32 -15.18 -5.35
CA ARG A 26 1.95 -15.64 -5.62
C ARG A 26 1.26 -16.12 -4.36
N VAL A 27 0.06 -15.62 -4.14
CA VAL A 27 -0.77 -15.94 -2.99
C VAL A 27 -2.18 -16.37 -3.42
N GLU A 28 -2.87 -17.14 -2.58
CA GLU A 28 -4.30 -17.25 -2.62
C GLU A 28 -4.90 -15.99 -1.98
N LEU A 29 -5.38 -15.06 -2.80
CA LEU A 29 -6.01 -13.83 -2.34
C LEU A 29 -7.44 -14.12 -1.92
N ARG A 30 -7.77 -13.70 -0.69
CA ARG A 30 -9.10 -13.76 -0.09
C ARG A 30 -9.60 -12.34 0.16
N GLU A 31 -10.42 -11.81 -0.73
CA GLU A 31 -10.99 -10.47 -0.56
C GLU A 31 -12.03 -10.48 0.56
N VAL A 32 -11.81 -9.65 1.58
CA VAL A 32 -12.61 -9.59 2.81
C VAL A 32 -13.60 -8.45 2.76
N LEU A 33 -14.84 -8.70 3.18
CA LEU A 33 -15.79 -7.63 3.50
C LEU A 33 -15.64 -7.27 4.97
N LEU A 34 -15.19 -6.05 5.30
CA LEU A 34 -14.81 -5.67 6.68
C LEU A 34 -15.94 -5.75 7.72
N ARG A 35 -17.21 -5.71 7.27
CA ARG A 35 -18.40 -5.89 8.12
C ARG A 35 -18.78 -7.36 8.33
N ASP A 36 -18.17 -8.27 7.56
CA ASP A 36 -18.47 -9.69 7.53
C ASP A 36 -17.13 -10.45 7.37
N LYS A 37 -16.38 -10.53 8.47
CA LYS A 37 -15.02 -11.08 8.46
C LYS A 37 -15.06 -12.60 8.59
N PRO A 38 -14.30 -13.33 7.74
CA PRO A 38 -14.28 -14.79 7.79
C PRO A 38 -13.78 -15.32 9.14
N PRO A 39 -14.45 -16.35 9.73
CA PRO A 39 -13.98 -16.99 10.96
C PRO A 39 -12.55 -17.50 10.87
N SER A 40 -12.13 -18.07 9.72
CA SER A 40 -10.74 -18.51 9.49
C SER A 40 -9.73 -17.36 9.61
N MET A 41 -10.04 -16.16 9.10
CA MET A 41 -9.18 -14.99 9.29
C MET A 41 -9.09 -14.57 10.76
N LEU A 42 -10.24 -14.56 11.46
CA LEU A 42 -10.29 -14.20 12.89
C LEU A 42 -9.56 -15.23 13.77
N GLY A 43 -9.55 -16.49 13.39
CA GLY A 43 -8.78 -17.55 14.04
C GLY A 43 -7.28 -17.37 13.89
N LEU A 44 -6.80 -16.81 12.76
CA LEU A 44 -5.39 -16.50 12.53
C LEU A 44 -4.96 -15.20 13.21
N SER A 45 -5.80 -14.15 13.15
CA SER A 45 -5.54 -12.86 13.75
C SER A 45 -6.79 -12.32 14.45
N PRO A 46 -6.88 -12.46 15.78
CA PRO A 46 -8.01 -11.96 16.58
C PRO A 46 -8.19 -10.43 16.52
N LYS A 47 -7.17 -9.66 16.08
CA LYS A 47 -7.30 -8.22 15.80
C LYS A 47 -8.40 -7.93 14.79
N GLY A 48 -8.70 -8.87 13.89
CA GLY A 48 -9.72 -8.73 12.87
C GLY A 48 -9.44 -7.58 11.88
N THR A 49 -8.18 -7.24 11.65
CA THR A 49 -7.73 -6.24 10.67
C THR A 49 -7.16 -6.92 9.43
N VAL A 50 -7.11 -6.21 8.32
CA VAL A 50 -6.43 -6.65 7.10
C VAL A 50 -5.27 -5.71 6.80
N PRO A 51 -4.15 -6.24 6.22
CA PRO A 51 -3.96 -7.60 5.70
C PRO A 51 -3.61 -8.63 6.79
N VAL A 52 -3.88 -9.92 6.50
CA VAL A 52 -3.33 -11.06 7.24
C VAL A 52 -2.73 -12.00 6.21
N LEU A 53 -1.46 -12.36 6.37
CA LEU A 53 -0.76 -13.32 5.55
C LEU A 53 -0.53 -14.61 6.36
N GLN A 54 -0.84 -15.76 5.78
CA GLN A 54 -0.41 -17.05 6.27
C GLN A 54 0.50 -17.71 5.23
N THR A 55 1.76 -17.95 5.58
CA THR A 55 2.70 -18.62 4.69
C THR A 55 2.32 -20.10 4.49
N ASP A 56 2.87 -20.73 3.47
CA ASP A 56 2.70 -22.18 3.22
C ASP A 56 3.32 -23.07 4.31
N GLU A 57 4.24 -22.50 5.11
CA GLU A 57 4.82 -23.13 6.31
C GLU A 57 3.95 -22.92 7.56
N GLY A 58 2.84 -22.18 7.45
CA GLY A 58 1.90 -21.93 8.54
C GLY A 58 2.21 -20.70 9.40
N GLN A 59 3.27 -19.94 9.10
CA GLN A 59 3.54 -18.68 9.81
C GLN A 59 2.44 -17.66 9.52
N VAL A 60 1.96 -16.97 10.56
CA VAL A 60 1.00 -15.85 10.44
C VAL A 60 1.71 -14.53 10.60
N ILE A 61 1.49 -13.61 9.66
CA ILE A 61 2.00 -12.23 9.69
C ILE A 61 0.79 -11.31 9.50
N ASP A 62 0.45 -10.53 10.50
CA ASP A 62 -0.77 -9.71 10.53
C ASP A 62 -0.50 -8.19 10.69
N GLU A 63 0.77 -7.79 10.54
CA GLU A 63 1.17 -6.38 10.38
C GLU A 63 1.67 -6.13 8.96
N SER A 64 1.09 -5.12 8.31
CA SER A 64 1.37 -4.86 6.89
C SER A 64 2.84 -4.51 6.59
N LEU A 65 3.54 -3.82 7.51
CA LEU A 65 4.97 -3.55 7.36
C LEU A 65 5.81 -4.82 7.48
N ASP A 66 5.40 -5.76 8.33
CA ASP A 66 6.09 -7.04 8.46
C ASP A 66 5.83 -7.94 7.24
N ILE A 67 4.63 -7.90 6.65
CA ILE A 67 4.36 -8.56 5.37
C ILE A 67 5.25 -7.97 4.26
N MET A 68 5.39 -6.63 4.19
CA MET A 68 6.30 -5.99 3.23
C MET A 68 7.74 -6.43 3.46
N ARG A 69 8.23 -6.42 4.71
CA ARG A 69 9.56 -6.87 5.06
C ARG A 69 9.80 -8.32 4.66
N TRP A 70 8.83 -9.20 4.93
CA TRP A 70 8.89 -10.61 4.55
C TRP A 70 8.98 -10.77 3.02
N ALA A 71 8.13 -10.05 2.28
CA ALA A 71 8.09 -10.13 0.83
C ALA A 71 9.38 -9.62 0.17
N LEU A 72 10.00 -8.57 0.72
CA LEU A 72 11.16 -7.89 0.15
C LEU A 72 12.50 -8.41 0.73
N ALA A 73 12.49 -9.44 1.59
CA ALA A 73 13.67 -9.90 2.33
C ALA A 73 14.84 -10.39 1.44
N SER A 74 14.56 -10.78 0.20
CA SER A 74 15.57 -11.28 -0.75
C SER A 74 16.03 -10.23 -1.77
N ASP A 75 15.59 -8.98 -1.66
CA ASP A 75 15.90 -7.93 -2.64
C ASP A 75 16.33 -6.63 -1.94
N ASP A 76 17.64 -6.50 -1.78
CA ASP A 76 18.27 -5.34 -1.12
C ASP A 76 18.11 -4.03 -1.90
N SER A 77 17.67 -4.07 -3.16
CA SER A 77 17.45 -2.87 -3.97
C SER A 77 16.42 -1.91 -3.36
N TRP A 78 15.48 -2.45 -2.58
CA TRP A 78 14.46 -1.68 -1.85
C TRP A 78 15.00 -0.91 -0.64
N PHE A 79 16.27 -1.12 -0.28
CA PHE A 79 16.92 -0.54 0.89
C PHE A 79 18.27 0.14 0.54
N SER A 80 18.44 0.57 -0.72
CA SER A 80 19.73 1.04 -1.25
C SER A 80 20.19 2.38 -0.66
N GLN A 81 19.29 3.25 -0.19
CA GLN A 81 19.60 4.59 0.32
C GLN A 81 19.57 4.68 1.85
N ALA A 82 18.86 3.78 2.50
CA ALA A 82 18.80 3.66 3.93
C ALA A 82 18.56 2.18 4.29
N THR A 83 19.02 1.76 5.46
CA THR A 83 18.87 0.38 5.91
C THR A 83 17.40 -0.01 6.09
N GLN A 84 17.12 -1.31 6.05
CA GLN A 84 15.79 -1.84 6.33
C GLN A 84 15.23 -1.32 7.66
N ALA A 85 16.05 -1.25 8.72
CA ALA A 85 15.63 -0.79 10.03
C ALA A 85 15.25 0.71 10.02
N GLU A 86 16.04 1.55 9.35
CA GLU A 86 15.77 2.99 9.22
C GLU A 86 14.49 3.25 8.43
N GLN A 87 14.30 2.60 7.29
CA GLN A 87 13.09 2.76 6.49
C GLN A 87 11.84 2.24 7.21
N MET A 88 11.96 1.14 7.95
CA MET A 88 10.89 0.62 8.80
C MET A 88 10.50 1.64 9.88
N GLN A 89 11.49 2.24 10.57
CA GLN A 89 11.25 3.26 11.58
C GLN A 89 10.55 4.50 10.99
N LEU A 90 10.99 4.98 9.82
CA LEU A 90 10.35 6.09 9.11
C LEU A 90 8.89 5.78 8.76
N ALA A 91 8.61 4.57 8.26
CA ALA A 91 7.25 4.15 7.94
C ALA A 91 6.37 4.05 9.20
N GLN A 92 6.89 3.53 10.31
CA GLN A 92 6.18 3.48 11.59
C GLN A 92 5.89 4.88 12.15
N MET A 93 6.87 5.80 12.07
CA MET A 93 6.67 7.19 12.47
C MET A 93 5.59 7.86 11.61
N PHE A 94 5.61 7.65 10.30
CA PHE A 94 4.57 8.17 9.41
C PHE A 94 3.20 7.61 9.78
N ASP A 95 3.08 6.30 10.00
CA ASP A 95 1.81 5.69 10.45
C ASP A 95 1.33 6.32 11.77
N ALA A 96 2.22 6.54 12.74
CA ALA A 96 1.87 7.08 14.04
C ALA A 96 1.47 8.57 13.99
N THR A 97 2.04 9.36 13.10
CA THR A 97 1.80 10.81 13.02
C THR A 97 0.74 11.18 11.98
N PHE A 98 0.83 10.62 10.78
CA PHE A 98 -0.05 10.98 9.67
C PHE A 98 -1.43 10.31 9.75
N LYS A 99 -1.46 9.01 10.07
CA LYS A 99 -2.69 8.22 10.01
C LYS A 99 -3.81 8.70 10.93
N PRO A 100 -3.56 9.11 12.19
CA PRO A 100 -4.61 9.66 13.04
C PRO A 100 -5.29 10.90 12.44
N HIS A 101 -4.49 11.80 11.86
CA HIS A 101 -5.01 13.01 11.20
C HIS A 101 -5.78 12.67 9.91
N LEU A 102 -5.26 11.74 9.12
CA LEU A 102 -5.96 11.25 7.93
C LEU A 102 -7.33 10.65 8.27
N ASP A 103 -7.42 9.83 9.32
CA ASP A 103 -8.68 9.22 9.72
C ASP A 103 -9.66 10.26 10.25
N ALA A 104 -9.22 11.17 11.10
CA ALA A 104 -10.04 12.24 11.63
C ALA A 104 -10.52 13.19 10.51
N TYR A 105 -9.72 13.41 9.47
CA TYR A 105 -10.10 14.16 8.28
C TYR A 105 -11.14 13.42 7.44
N LYS A 106 -10.86 12.15 7.11
CA LYS A 106 -11.69 11.35 6.19
C LYS A 106 -13.03 10.94 6.80
N TYR A 107 -13.03 10.62 8.09
CA TYR A 107 -14.21 10.15 8.84
C TYR A 107 -14.72 11.20 9.81
N HIS A 108 -14.46 12.49 9.50
CA HIS A 108 -14.92 13.60 10.33
C HIS A 108 -16.40 13.53 10.64
N ARG A 109 -16.75 13.86 11.88
CA ARG A 109 -18.12 13.91 12.38
C ARG A 109 -18.39 15.26 13.05
N PRO A 110 -19.66 15.72 13.13
CA PRO A 110 -19.98 16.99 13.78
C PRO A 110 -19.48 17.12 15.23
N GLU A 111 -19.42 16.00 15.96
CA GLU A 111 -18.95 15.91 17.33
C GLU A 111 -17.42 15.78 17.50
N SER A 112 -16.66 15.83 16.40
CA SER A 112 -15.20 15.79 16.45
C SER A 112 -14.64 17.00 17.20
N ALA A 113 -13.51 16.82 17.92
CA ALA A 113 -12.90 17.86 18.76
C ALA A 113 -12.46 19.12 18.00
N HIS A 114 -12.15 18.97 16.71
CA HIS A 114 -11.74 20.07 15.83
C HIS A 114 -12.49 20.00 14.50
N PRO A 115 -12.60 21.10 13.76
CA PRO A 115 -13.22 21.10 12.42
C PRO A 115 -12.37 20.28 11.43
N GLN A 116 -13.02 19.78 10.38
CA GLN A 116 -12.41 18.88 9.41
C GLN A 116 -11.11 19.43 8.78
N HIS A 117 -11.07 20.73 8.47
CA HIS A 117 -9.89 21.38 7.88
C HIS A 117 -8.68 21.34 8.83
N TYR A 118 -8.87 21.41 10.15
CA TYR A 118 -7.78 21.28 11.11
C TYR A 118 -7.03 19.95 10.91
N TYR A 119 -7.75 18.81 10.87
CA TYR A 119 -7.12 17.51 10.68
C TYR A 119 -6.46 17.37 9.31
N ARG A 120 -7.06 17.97 8.28
CA ARG A 120 -6.47 18.04 6.95
C ARG A 120 -5.12 18.77 6.97
N GLU A 121 -5.06 19.91 7.63
CA GLU A 121 -3.83 20.71 7.75
C GLU A 121 -2.77 20.01 8.57
N GLN A 122 -3.14 19.36 9.68
CA GLN A 122 -2.20 18.55 10.46
C GLN A 122 -1.61 17.38 9.64
N ALA A 123 -2.44 16.66 8.89
CA ALA A 123 -1.96 15.63 7.96
C ALA A 123 -1.03 16.22 6.89
N ALA A 124 -1.37 17.38 6.35
CA ALA A 124 -0.56 18.05 5.33
C ALA A 124 0.82 18.49 5.85
N VAL A 125 0.94 18.87 7.13
CA VAL A 125 2.24 19.18 7.76
C VAL A 125 3.16 17.96 7.73
N CYS A 126 2.65 16.75 7.99
CA CYS A 126 3.46 15.52 7.94
C CYS A 126 4.07 15.24 6.55
N LEU A 127 3.58 15.88 5.48
CA LEU A 127 4.12 15.72 4.15
C LEU A 127 5.23 16.73 3.80
N GLN A 128 5.60 17.62 4.73
CA GLN A 128 6.60 18.67 4.46
C GLN A 128 7.99 18.09 4.19
N ASP A 129 8.41 17.09 4.97
CA ASP A 129 9.72 16.44 4.77
C ASP A 129 9.75 15.67 3.45
N PHE A 130 8.62 15.09 3.04
CA PHE A 130 8.51 14.44 1.73
C PHE A 130 8.64 15.45 0.58
N GLU A 131 8.01 16.62 0.68
CA GLU A 131 8.16 17.70 -0.32
C GLU A 131 9.62 18.13 -0.47
N LEU A 132 10.33 18.28 0.66
CA LEU A 132 11.75 18.67 0.66
C LEU A 132 12.67 17.56 0.11
N GLY A 133 12.38 16.29 0.43
CA GLY A 133 13.10 15.14 -0.09
C GLY A 133 12.93 15.01 -1.60
N LEU A 134 11.68 15.03 -2.06
CA LEU A 134 11.29 14.89 -3.46
C LEU A 134 11.72 16.07 -4.35
N ALA A 135 12.05 17.24 -3.77
CA ALA A 135 12.68 18.33 -4.48
C ALA A 135 14.13 18.02 -4.91
N ARG A 136 14.75 16.99 -4.34
CA ARG A 136 16.15 16.59 -4.57
C ARG A 136 16.29 15.26 -5.32
N SER A 137 15.23 14.44 -5.34
CA SER A 137 15.24 13.09 -5.90
C SER A 137 13.87 12.69 -6.44
N THR A 138 13.86 11.65 -7.25
CA THR A 138 12.65 11.14 -7.92
C THR A 138 11.68 10.46 -6.96
N TYR A 139 12.20 9.79 -5.93
CA TYR A 139 11.48 9.09 -4.87
C TYR A 139 11.93 9.60 -3.50
N LEU A 140 11.28 9.17 -2.42
CA LEU A 140 11.46 9.73 -1.07
C LEU A 140 12.90 9.64 -0.57
N LEU A 141 13.65 8.61 -0.95
CA LEU A 141 15.03 8.35 -0.51
C LEU A 141 16.02 8.19 -1.67
N GLY A 142 15.75 8.74 -2.85
CA GLY A 142 16.67 8.67 -4.00
C GLY A 142 15.97 8.59 -5.35
N ASP A 143 16.69 8.13 -6.38
CA ASP A 143 16.19 8.11 -7.75
C ASP A 143 15.55 6.78 -8.17
N ALA A 144 15.52 5.81 -7.28
CA ALA A 144 14.78 4.56 -7.42
C ALA A 144 13.76 4.40 -6.30
N PRO A 145 12.63 3.69 -6.54
CA PRO A 145 11.64 3.42 -5.50
C PRO A 145 12.26 2.62 -4.35
N GLN A 146 11.89 2.98 -3.13
CA GLN A 146 12.37 2.35 -1.91
C GLN A 146 11.20 1.75 -1.12
N PHE A 147 11.50 0.95 -0.09
CA PHE A 147 10.51 0.41 0.84
C PHE A 147 9.59 1.50 1.40
N LEU A 148 10.15 2.66 1.78
CA LEU A 148 9.39 3.78 2.33
C LEU A 148 8.33 4.30 1.35
N ASP A 149 8.64 4.38 0.05
CA ASP A 149 7.66 4.81 -0.96
C ASP A 149 6.44 3.89 -0.99
N LEU A 150 6.66 2.56 -1.03
CA LEU A 150 5.57 1.58 -0.99
C LEU A 150 4.77 1.67 0.32
N ALA A 151 5.47 1.91 1.43
CA ALA A 151 4.85 1.96 2.76
C ALA A 151 3.87 3.12 2.90
N VAL A 152 4.22 4.31 2.40
CA VAL A 152 3.46 5.53 2.67
C VAL A 152 2.51 5.93 1.54
N MET A 153 2.80 5.55 0.28
CA MET A 153 2.03 5.98 -0.90
C MET A 153 0.52 5.71 -0.78
N PRO A 154 0.05 4.54 -0.34
CA PRO A 154 -1.39 4.28 -0.25
C PRO A 154 -2.14 5.22 0.71
N PHE A 155 -1.46 5.71 1.73
CA PHE A 155 -2.03 6.67 2.68
C PHE A 155 -2.06 8.08 2.13
N VAL A 156 -0.99 8.53 1.47
CA VAL A 156 -0.97 9.82 0.76
C VAL A 156 -2.02 9.85 -0.34
N ARG A 157 -2.18 8.74 -1.08
CA ARG A 157 -3.27 8.57 -2.05
C ARG A 157 -4.64 8.70 -1.38
N GLN A 158 -4.84 8.04 -0.24
CA GLN A 158 -6.11 8.10 0.48
C GLN A 158 -6.41 9.54 0.94
N PHE A 159 -5.41 10.25 1.44
CA PHE A 159 -5.50 11.65 1.84
C PHE A 159 -5.89 12.55 0.66
N ALA A 160 -5.16 12.47 -0.45
CA ALA A 160 -5.45 13.22 -1.67
C ALA A 160 -6.87 12.94 -2.21
N SER A 161 -7.36 11.70 -2.04
CA SER A 161 -8.68 11.28 -2.53
C SER A 161 -9.87 11.79 -1.70
N VAL A 162 -9.65 12.36 -0.51
CA VAL A 162 -10.74 12.97 0.29
C VAL A 162 -11.21 14.26 -0.37
N ASP A 163 -10.26 15.12 -0.79
CA ASP A 163 -10.52 16.34 -1.54
C ASP A 163 -9.35 16.57 -2.51
N ARG A 164 -9.50 16.03 -3.72
CA ARG A 164 -8.45 16.09 -4.74
C ARG A 164 -8.20 17.52 -5.22
N GLN A 165 -9.25 18.34 -5.33
CA GLN A 165 -9.12 19.73 -5.77
C GLN A 165 -8.30 20.54 -4.77
N TRP A 166 -8.58 20.39 -3.48
CA TRP A 166 -7.77 21.04 -2.44
C TRP A 166 -6.32 20.56 -2.47
N PHE A 167 -6.10 19.22 -2.54
CA PHE A 167 -4.76 18.64 -2.55
C PHE A 167 -3.92 19.16 -3.72
N ASP A 168 -4.51 19.25 -4.92
CA ASP A 168 -3.84 19.75 -6.12
C ASP A 168 -3.54 21.25 -6.07
N GLY A 169 -4.32 22.05 -5.33
CA GLY A 169 -4.12 23.47 -5.11
C GLY A 169 -3.04 23.81 -4.07
N GLN A 170 -2.47 22.81 -3.37
CA GLN A 170 -1.46 23.06 -2.33
C GLN A 170 -0.06 23.30 -2.92
N PRO A 171 0.80 24.07 -2.22
CA PRO A 171 2.20 24.31 -2.62
C PRO A 171 3.11 23.10 -2.34
N ARG A 172 2.64 21.87 -2.65
CA ARG A 172 3.35 20.60 -2.51
C ARG A 172 3.41 19.89 -3.86
N GLN A 173 4.08 20.57 -4.79
CA GLN A 173 4.16 20.11 -6.17
C GLN A 173 4.92 18.77 -6.31
N GLN A 174 5.97 18.58 -5.52
CA GLN A 174 6.79 17.37 -5.61
C GLN A 174 6.04 16.14 -5.09
N VAL A 175 5.36 16.26 -3.96
CA VAL A 175 4.50 15.18 -3.42
C VAL A 175 3.39 14.84 -4.40
N ARG A 176 2.77 15.85 -5.04
CA ARG A 176 1.73 15.61 -6.06
C ARG A 176 2.29 14.85 -7.26
N GLN A 177 3.43 15.28 -7.82
CA GLN A 177 4.06 14.62 -8.97
C GLN A 177 4.51 13.19 -8.65
N TRP A 178 5.05 12.98 -7.45
CA TRP A 178 5.40 11.66 -6.95
C TRP A 178 4.16 10.75 -6.84
N LEU A 179 3.07 11.26 -6.25
CA LEU A 179 1.82 10.52 -6.15
C LEU A 179 1.24 10.20 -7.53
N ASP A 180 1.21 11.17 -8.44
CA ASP A 180 0.66 10.99 -9.80
C ASP A 180 1.46 9.94 -10.58
N ARG A 181 2.79 9.89 -10.41
CA ARG A 181 3.65 8.84 -10.98
C ARG A 181 3.25 7.47 -10.47
N TRP A 182 3.07 7.33 -9.15
CA TRP A 182 2.63 6.07 -8.54
C TRP A 182 1.25 5.63 -8.99
N LEU A 183 0.32 6.56 -9.20
CA LEU A 183 -1.06 6.23 -9.59
C LEU A 183 -1.16 5.54 -10.97
N VAL A 184 -0.18 5.72 -11.82
CA VAL A 184 -0.10 5.07 -13.15
C VAL A 184 0.91 3.93 -13.19
N ASP A 185 1.69 3.74 -12.14
CA ASP A 185 2.71 2.70 -12.04
C ASP A 185 2.08 1.30 -12.05
N PRO A 186 2.64 0.34 -12.83
CA PRO A 186 2.16 -1.05 -12.86
C PRO A 186 2.15 -1.74 -11.49
N LEU A 187 3.09 -1.41 -10.59
CA LEU A 187 3.09 -1.94 -9.22
C LEU A 187 1.82 -1.56 -8.46
N PHE A 188 1.36 -0.32 -8.61
CA PHE A 188 0.13 0.13 -7.96
C PHE A 188 -1.12 -0.31 -8.73
N THR A 189 -1.17 -0.13 -10.05
CA THR A 189 -2.36 -0.47 -10.83
C THR A 189 -2.63 -1.98 -10.80
N GLY A 190 -1.59 -2.82 -10.78
CA GLY A 190 -1.68 -4.27 -10.67
C GLY A 190 -2.30 -4.77 -9.36
N VAL A 191 -2.25 -3.97 -8.27
CA VAL A 191 -2.87 -4.35 -6.99
C VAL A 191 -4.29 -3.84 -6.82
N MET A 192 -4.81 -3.07 -7.79
CA MET A 192 -6.13 -2.43 -7.73
C MET A 192 -7.24 -3.22 -8.43
N GLY A 193 -6.97 -4.44 -8.87
CA GLY A 193 -7.96 -5.37 -9.41
C GLY A 193 -9.16 -5.53 -8.47
N LYS A 194 -10.34 -5.77 -9.04
CA LYS A 194 -11.55 -6.08 -8.29
C LYS A 194 -11.66 -7.58 -8.15
N PHE A 195 -11.81 -8.05 -6.92
CA PHE A 195 -12.04 -9.45 -6.58
C PHE A 195 -13.42 -9.59 -5.95
N SER A 196 -14.04 -10.76 -6.13
CA SER A 196 -15.27 -11.11 -5.44
C SER A 196 -14.98 -11.32 -3.95
N GLN A 197 -15.98 -11.02 -3.09
CA GLN A 197 -15.86 -11.35 -1.67
C GLN A 197 -15.62 -12.87 -1.51
N TRP A 198 -14.54 -13.21 -0.82
CA TRP A 198 -14.25 -14.59 -0.51
C TRP A 198 -15.25 -15.13 0.53
N GLN A 199 -15.71 -16.37 0.32
CA GLN A 199 -16.62 -17.05 1.23
C GLN A 199 -15.87 -18.15 1.97
N GLU A 200 -16.19 -18.33 3.26
CA GLU A 200 -15.60 -19.38 4.08
C GLU A 200 -15.76 -20.75 3.41
N GLY A 201 -14.65 -21.50 3.33
CA GLY A 201 -14.60 -22.82 2.69
C GLY A 201 -14.48 -22.82 1.15
N SER A 202 -14.55 -21.65 0.49
CA SER A 202 -14.28 -21.56 -0.94
C SER A 202 -12.78 -21.42 -1.24
N GLN A 203 -12.39 -21.63 -2.50
CA GLN A 203 -11.04 -21.31 -2.95
C GLN A 203 -10.94 -19.81 -3.25
N GLY A 204 -9.84 -19.17 -2.81
CA GLY A 204 -9.52 -17.78 -3.17
C GLY A 204 -8.94 -17.67 -4.59
N GLU A 205 -8.68 -16.45 -5.01
CA GLU A 205 -8.09 -16.18 -6.33
C GLU A 205 -6.56 -16.21 -6.28
N VAL A 206 -5.92 -16.88 -7.25
CA VAL A 206 -4.45 -16.87 -7.34
C VAL A 206 -3.98 -15.53 -7.88
N TRP A 207 -3.24 -14.79 -7.05
CA TRP A 207 -2.77 -13.43 -7.37
C TRP A 207 -1.29 -13.25 -6.96
N PRO A 208 -0.46 -12.46 -7.68
CA PRO A 208 -0.76 -11.91 -9.00
C PRO A 208 -0.94 -13.02 -10.07
N PRO A 209 -1.63 -12.73 -11.17
CA PRO A 209 -1.73 -13.68 -12.27
C PRO A 209 -0.33 -13.97 -12.83
N ARG A 210 -0.14 -15.13 -13.46
CA ARG A 210 1.10 -15.39 -14.19
C ARG A 210 1.24 -14.35 -15.31
N LEU A 211 2.40 -13.73 -15.39
CA LEU A 211 2.75 -12.99 -16.60
C LEU A 211 2.93 -14.05 -17.70
N ASP A 212 1.98 -14.10 -18.65
CA ASP A 212 2.13 -14.95 -19.82
C ASP A 212 3.32 -14.40 -20.65
N THR A 213 4.43 -15.11 -20.61
CA THR A 213 5.66 -14.82 -21.38
C THR A 213 5.45 -14.88 -22.90
N GLN A 214 4.22 -15.16 -23.38
CA GLN A 214 3.93 -15.30 -24.81
C GLN A 214 3.46 -14.01 -25.51
N THR A 215 3.18 -12.93 -24.77
CA THR A 215 2.66 -11.70 -25.42
C THR A 215 3.77 -10.82 -25.99
N THR A 216 5.01 -10.95 -25.51
CA THR A 216 6.14 -10.11 -25.97
C THR A 216 6.73 -10.53 -27.30
N VAL A 217 6.49 -11.77 -27.77
CA VAL A 217 7.07 -12.26 -29.04
C VAL A 217 6.21 -11.90 -30.27
N LYS A 218 4.92 -11.57 -30.10
CA LYS A 218 4.02 -11.26 -31.22
C LYS A 218 4.02 -9.79 -31.68
N GLN A 219 4.56 -8.87 -30.89
CA GLN A 219 4.65 -7.46 -31.29
C GLN A 219 5.86 -7.17 -32.18
N ASN A 220 6.98 -7.89 -32.03
CA ASN A 220 8.18 -7.68 -32.85
C ASN A 220 8.16 -8.41 -34.22
N ALA A 221 7.14 -9.21 -34.51
CA ALA A 221 7.03 -9.94 -35.76
C ALA A 221 6.09 -9.27 -36.77
N ARG A 222 5.58 -8.06 -36.50
CA ARG A 222 4.70 -7.30 -37.41
C ARG A 222 5.32 -6.00 -37.96
N GLU A 223 6.56 -5.70 -37.58
CA GLU A 223 7.32 -4.53 -38.08
C GLU A 223 8.65 -4.94 -38.73
N GLY A 224 8.67 -6.11 -39.39
CA GLY A 224 9.75 -6.55 -40.27
C GLY A 224 9.26 -6.77 -41.69
#